data_cd710319d4fe26fc0e07ab07f154227c
#
_entry.id   cd710319d4fe26fc0e07ab07f154227c
#
_cell.length_a   1.000
_cell.length_b   1.000
_cell.length_c   1.000
_cell.angle_alpha   90.00
_cell.angle_beta   90.00
_cell.angle_gamma   90.00
#
_symmetry.space_group_name_H-M   'P 1'
#
loop_
_entity.id
_entity.type
_entity.pdbx_description
1 polymer ?
#
loop_
_entity_poly.entity_id
_entity_poly.type
_entity_poly.pdbx_seq_one_letter_code
_entity_poly.pdbx_strand_id
1 'polypeptide(L)'
;MTIPQKFKIANNWITVELVDKLDSNNYGTYNDAKQIITIAKSVVIDNEVVELTKEQLLNTFWHEYIHAMQFYFDNSTSEAQAQSYSNFICELFDTRIG
;
A
#
# COMPACT_ATOMS: atom_id res chain seq x y z
N MET A 1 -5.60 -13.15 1.43
CA MET A 1 -5.49 -12.37 0.20
C MET A 1 -4.03 -12.24 -0.21
N THR A 2 -3.75 -12.25 -1.50
CA THR A 2 -2.41 -12.06 -2.03
C THR A 2 -2.32 -10.66 -2.66
N ILE A 3 -1.18 -9.98 -2.48
CA ILE A 3 -0.96 -8.69 -3.11
C ILE A 3 -0.88 -8.88 -4.62
N PRO A 4 -1.71 -8.19 -5.43
CA PRO A 4 -1.68 -8.35 -6.87
C PRO A 4 -0.43 -7.71 -7.47
N GLN A 5 -0.01 -8.21 -8.64
CA GLN A 5 1.11 -7.61 -9.38
C GLN A 5 0.67 -6.35 -10.14
N LYS A 6 -0.59 -6.30 -10.56
CA LYS A 6 -1.19 -5.11 -11.19
C LYS A 6 -2.71 -5.22 -11.12
N PHE A 7 -3.36 -4.07 -11.23
CA PHE A 7 -4.81 -3.97 -11.18
C PHE A 7 -5.23 -2.66 -11.85
N LYS A 8 -6.54 -2.46 -12.00
CA LYS A 8 -7.07 -1.21 -12.60
C LYS A 8 -7.78 -0.35 -11.58
N ILE A 9 -7.57 0.96 -11.68
CA ILE A 9 -8.43 1.97 -11.05
C ILE A 9 -8.85 2.96 -12.13
N ALA A 10 -10.14 3.24 -12.22
CA ALA A 10 -10.67 4.18 -13.20
C ALA A 10 -10.15 3.88 -14.62
N ASN A 11 -10.09 2.61 -14.96
CA ASN A 11 -9.62 2.10 -16.25
C ASN A 11 -8.11 2.31 -16.51
N ASN A 12 -7.33 2.66 -15.49
CA ASN A 12 -5.88 2.82 -15.58
C ASN A 12 -5.18 1.65 -14.91
N TRP A 13 -4.18 1.08 -15.58
CA TRP A 13 -3.35 0.02 -15.00
C TRP A 13 -2.39 0.59 -13.97
N ILE A 14 -2.38 -0.02 -12.80
CA ILE A 14 -1.44 0.29 -11.71
C ILE A 14 -0.58 -0.95 -11.49
N THR A 15 0.74 -0.78 -11.53
CA THR A 15 1.69 -1.86 -11.27
C THR A 15 2.09 -1.84 -9.80
N VAL A 16 2.27 -3.02 -9.20
CA VAL A 16 2.72 -3.16 -7.82
C VAL A 16 4.08 -3.82 -7.81
N GLU A 17 5.04 -3.19 -7.16
CA GLU A 17 6.40 -3.69 -7.02
C GLU A 17 6.73 -3.92 -5.55
N LEU A 18 7.30 -5.08 -5.24
CA LEU A 18 7.83 -5.39 -3.92
C LEU A 18 9.35 -5.24 -3.98
N VAL A 19 9.90 -4.40 -3.13
CA VAL A 19 11.36 -4.17 -3.04
C VAL A 19 11.84 -4.52 -1.64
N ASP A 20 13.14 -4.76 -1.48
CA ASP A 20 13.68 -5.12 -0.16
C ASP A 20 13.47 -4.00 0.84
N LYS A 21 13.79 -2.76 0.48
CA LYS A 21 13.49 -1.58 1.29
C LYS A 21 13.52 -0.34 0.40
N LEU A 22 12.89 0.73 0.87
CA LEU A 22 12.87 2.02 0.20
C LEU A 22 13.94 2.94 0.79
N ASP A 23 14.56 3.78 -0.04
CA ASP A 23 15.57 4.74 0.39
C ASP A 23 15.03 5.71 1.45
N SER A 24 13.75 6.06 1.33
CA SER A 24 13.06 6.93 2.29
C SER A 24 12.72 6.23 3.62
N ASN A 25 12.97 4.94 3.72
CA ASN A 25 12.55 4.09 4.85
C ASN A 25 11.03 4.10 5.08
N ASN A 26 10.25 4.42 4.07
CA ASN A 26 8.80 4.29 4.11
C ASN A 26 8.40 2.83 3.89
N TYR A 27 7.20 2.47 4.36
CA TYR A 27 6.64 1.13 4.14
C TYR A 27 6.21 0.94 2.68
N GLY A 28 5.72 2.01 2.06
CA GLY A 28 5.31 2.00 0.67
C GLY A 28 5.18 3.41 0.11
N THR A 29 5.07 3.50 -1.21
CA THR A 29 4.85 4.75 -1.93
C THR A 29 3.94 4.52 -3.13
N TYR A 30 3.22 5.56 -3.55
CA TYR A 30 2.52 5.58 -4.82
C TYR A 30 3.10 6.70 -5.69
N ASN A 31 3.52 6.34 -6.91
CA ASN A 31 4.02 7.29 -7.90
C ASN A 31 2.92 7.46 -8.97
N ASP A 32 2.25 8.60 -8.97
CA ASP A 32 1.14 8.87 -9.87
C ASP A 32 1.59 9.06 -11.33
N ALA A 33 2.78 9.59 -11.55
CA ALA A 33 3.30 9.80 -12.88
C ALA A 33 3.62 8.48 -13.60
N LYS A 34 4.12 7.49 -12.85
CA LYS A 34 4.47 6.16 -13.38
C LYS A 34 3.38 5.13 -13.15
N GLN A 35 2.38 5.45 -12.32
CA GLN A 35 1.31 4.53 -11.94
C GLN A 35 1.86 3.25 -11.30
N ILE A 36 2.75 3.43 -10.32
CA ILE A 36 3.40 2.33 -9.62
C ILE A 36 3.21 2.47 -8.11
N ILE A 37 2.72 1.41 -7.47
CA ILE A 37 2.77 1.24 -6.02
C ILE A 37 4.02 0.43 -5.71
N THR A 38 4.89 0.96 -4.85
CA THR A 38 6.08 0.24 -4.38
C THR A 38 5.92 -0.06 -2.91
N ILE A 39 6.16 -1.32 -2.52
CA ILE A 39 6.01 -1.79 -1.15
C ILE A 39 7.35 -2.35 -0.68
N ALA A 40 7.83 -1.86 0.47
CA ALA A 40 9.05 -2.35 1.09
C ALA A 40 8.76 -3.64 1.88
N LYS A 41 9.60 -4.66 1.71
CA LYS A 41 9.52 -5.89 2.50
C LYS A 41 10.13 -5.70 3.88
N SER A 42 11.00 -4.71 4.06
CA SER A 42 11.66 -4.44 5.33
C SER A 42 11.86 -2.94 5.50
N VAL A 43 12.03 -2.53 6.74
CA VAL A 43 12.34 -1.15 7.14
C VAL A 43 13.44 -1.18 8.19
N VAL A 44 14.07 -0.04 8.42
CA VAL A 44 15.09 0.10 9.46
C VAL A 44 14.46 0.78 10.66
N ILE A 45 14.51 0.10 11.81
CA ILE A 45 14.01 0.62 13.09
C ILE A 45 15.13 0.48 14.10
N ASP A 46 15.52 1.58 14.74
CA ASP A 46 16.60 1.61 15.74
C ASP A 46 17.90 0.97 15.20
N ASN A 47 18.27 1.32 13.97
CA ASN A 47 19.46 0.82 13.26
C ASN A 47 19.42 -0.68 12.95
N GLU A 48 18.27 -1.32 13.08
CA GLU A 48 18.11 -2.74 12.73
C GLU A 48 17.12 -2.88 11.56
N VAL A 49 17.43 -3.83 10.67
CA VAL A 49 16.53 -4.19 9.56
C VAL A 49 15.44 -5.10 10.12
N VAL A 50 14.19 -4.67 9.96
CA VAL A 50 13.01 -5.40 10.43
C VAL A 50 12.19 -5.81 9.22
N GLU A 51 11.98 -7.12 9.05
CA GLU A 51 11.12 -7.64 7.99
C GLU A 51 9.66 -7.43 8.37
N LEU A 52 8.87 -6.97 7.40
CA LEU A 52 7.45 -6.74 7.61
C LEU A 52 6.68 -8.06 7.52
N THR A 53 5.68 -8.20 8.35
CA THR A 53 4.78 -9.37 8.30
C THR A 53 3.88 -9.29 7.07
N LYS A 54 3.26 -10.42 6.73
CA LYS A 54 2.29 -10.47 5.64
C LYS A 54 1.15 -9.47 5.87
N GLU A 55 0.68 -9.34 7.10
CA GLU A 55 -0.37 -8.40 7.46
C GLU A 55 0.07 -6.95 7.25
N GLN A 56 1.31 -6.63 7.64
CA GLN A 56 1.86 -5.29 7.42
C GLN A 56 2.02 -4.98 5.94
N LEU A 57 2.44 -5.95 5.13
CA LEU A 57 2.55 -5.78 3.68
C LEU A 57 1.18 -5.52 3.06
N LEU A 58 0.16 -6.27 3.46
CA LEU A 58 -1.22 -6.08 2.97
C LEU A 58 -1.78 -4.72 3.39
N ASN A 59 -1.55 -4.32 4.64
CA ASN A 59 -1.99 -3.00 5.12
C ASN A 59 -1.32 -1.89 4.31
N THR A 60 -0.03 -2.02 4.04
CA THR A 60 0.72 -1.06 3.22
C THR A 60 0.15 -1.00 1.81
N PHE A 61 -0.14 -2.16 1.20
CA PHE A 61 -0.75 -2.21 -0.12
C PHE A 61 -2.07 -1.42 -0.16
N TRP A 62 -2.97 -1.66 0.80
CA TRP A 62 -4.26 -0.97 0.84
C TRP A 62 -4.09 0.52 1.12
N HIS A 63 -3.10 0.91 1.94
CA HIS A 63 -2.78 2.32 2.18
C HIS A 63 -2.43 3.02 0.85
N GLU A 64 -1.53 2.43 0.06
CA GLU A 64 -1.14 3.01 -1.22
C GLU A 64 -2.25 2.91 -2.27
N TYR A 65 -3.08 1.86 -2.20
CA TYR A 65 -4.27 1.75 -3.04
C TYR A 65 -5.23 2.92 -2.81
N ILE A 66 -5.45 3.29 -1.54
CA ILE A 66 -6.32 4.43 -1.21
C ILE A 66 -5.73 5.73 -1.77
N HIS A 67 -4.42 5.93 -1.68
CA HIS A 67 -3.76 7.10 -2.30
C HIS A 67 -3.98 7.12 -3.81
N ALA A 68 -3.82 5.99 -4.48
CA ALA A 68 -4.06 5.90 -5.92
C ALA A 68 -5.53 6.21 -6.26
N MET A 69 -6.45 5.68 -5.47
CA MET A 69 -7.88 5.95 -5.64
C MET A 69 -8.19 7.45 -5.45
N GLN A 70 -7.64 8.07 -4.40
CA GLN A 70 -7.83 9.50 -4.14
C GLN A 70 -7.34 10.35 -5.30
N PHE A 71 -6.21 9.99 -5.89
CA PHE A 71 -5.66 10.71 -7.04
C PHE A 71 -6.64 10.74 -8.22
N TYR A 72 -7.31 9.60 -8.51
CA TYR A 72 -8.21 9.51 -9.67
C TYR A 72 -9.60 10.09 -9.41
N PHE A 73 -10.07 10.10 -8.15
CA PHE A 73 -11.43 10.56 -7.86
C PHE A 73 -11.51 12.02 -7.47
N ASP A 74 -10.63 12.51 -6.62
CA ASP A 74 -10.71 13.88 -6.12
C ASP A 74 -9.38 14.61 -6.13
N ASN A 75 -8.33 13.96 -6.65
CA ASN A 75 -6.97 14.50 -6.72
C ASN A 75 -6.47 14.98 -5.35
N SER A 76 -6.95 14.38 -4.27
CA SER A 76 -6.51 14.68 -2.92
C SER A 76 -5.63 13.56 -2.39
N THR A 77 -4.76 13.88 -1.44
CA THR A 77 -3.95 12.91 -0.71
C THR A 77 -4.12 13.16 0.76
N SER A 78 -4.71 12.22 1.48
CA SER A 78 -4.88 12.29 2.92
C SER A 78 -4.27 11.05 3.56
N GLU A 79 -3.15 11.23 4.27
CA GLU A 79 -2.49 10.13 4.98
C GLU A 79 -3.40 9.55 6.05
N ALA A 80 -4.14 10.39 6.76
CA ALA A 80 -5.06 9.94 7.80
C ALA A 80 -6.17 9.06 7.22
N GLN A 81 -6.77 9.47 6.10
CA GLN A 81 -7.79 8.66 5.42
C GLN A 81 -7.22 7.35 4.91
N ALA A 82 -6.05 7.40 4.25
CA ALA A 82 -5.44 6.21 3.71
C ALA A 82 -5.14 5.19 4.80
N GLN A 83 -4.62 5.63 5.93
CA GLN A 83 -4.33 4.75 7.06
C GLN A 83 -5.61 4.18 7.68
N SER A 84 -6.63 5.01 7.87
CA SER A 84 -7.90 4.56 8.44
C SER A 84 -8.61 3.56 7.54
N TYR A 85 -8.69 3.87 6.24
CA TYR A 85 -9.38 2.98 5.29
C TYR A 85 -8.63 1.66 5.11
N SER A 86 -7.30 1.69 5.06
CA SER A 86 -6.51 0.46 4.95
C SER A 86 -6.71 -0.43 6.17
N ASN A 87 -6.76 0.16 7.36
CA ASN A 87 -7.02 -0.60 8.59
C ASN A 87 -8.39 -1.27 8.56
N PHE A 88 -9.43 -0.55 8.13
CA PHE A 88 -10.79 -1.08 8.01
C PHE A 88 -10.87 -2.21 6.97
N ILE A 89 -10.18 -2.05 5.84
CA ILE A 89 -10.17 -3.09 4.80
C ILE A 89 -9.45 -4.34 5.31
N CYS A 90 -8.32 -4.20 5.98
CA CYS A 90 -7.61 -5.34 6.56
C CYS A 90 -8.46 -6.05 7.62
N GLU A 91 -9.14 -5.30 8.49
CA GLU A 91 -10.04 -5.86 9.49
C GLU A 91 -11.17 -6.65 8.83
N LEU A 92 -11.75 -6.13 7.75
CA LEU A 92 -12.79 -6.83 7.01
C LEU A 92 -12.30 -8.20 6.52
N PHE A 93 -11.11 -8.25 5.90
CA PHE A 93 -10.57 -9.50 5.39
C PHE A 93 -10.17 -10.47 6.50
N ASP A 94 -9.75 -9.96 7.67
CA ASP A 94 -9.33 -10.81 8.79
C ASP A 94 -10.51 -11.39 9.56
N THR A 95 -11.65 -10.71 9.59
CA THR A 95 -12.78 -11.08 10.45
C THR A 95 -14.01 -11.55 9.71
N ARG A 96 -14.02 -11.49 8.37
CA ARG A 96 -15.19 -11.90 7.57
C ARG A 96 -15.52 -13.37 7.80
N ILE A 97 -16.81 -13.66 7.83
CA ILE A 97 -17.36 -15.01 7.96
C ILE A 97 -18.19 -15.29 6.71
N GLY A 98 -17.89 -16.40 6.04
CA GLY A 98 -18.65 -16.80 4.84
C GLY A 98 -18.00 -16.48 3.52
#